data_5f8224a56743335023bd0018a127779a
#
_entry.id   5f8224a56743335023bd0018a127779a
#
_cell.length_a   1.000
_cell.length_b   1.000
_cell.length_c   1.000
_cell.angle_alpha   90.00
_cell.angle_beta   90.00
_cell.angle_gamma   90.00
#
_symmetry.space_group_name_H-M   'P 1'
#
loop_
_entity.id
_entity.type
_entity.pdbx_description
1 polymer ?
#
loop_
_entity_poly.entity_id
_entity_poly.type
_entity_poly.pdbx_seq_one_letter_code
_entity_poly.pdbx_strand_id
1 'polypeptide(L)'
;MYITILCKVVDNFGDIGVVYRLSKQLKKINPENQINLVVDDLISFNKICNLVQCDVSEQEVEGLRVFNWNAADYCHEAFSRNDGELMPVILECFQCGRPDWMENILFEEKLSRTVHIIMIDYLTAEQYAEDFHCLQSLTRSAKVQKVNFMPGFTEKTGGLVIEEEWHEVPERKADGPVLVFTYEKDWRDLVDGWLSARSAIPPYEPKLLVAQGRGKESFMSAVKACGADGLVEELPYLNQTEWDKVMKSCSALVIRGEESMSRACLSGIPFIWHAYPQSDEYQLVKVNALLERMRRHFSEEDFEIVERTWLDINSPSEPSLRGAERRSNPYSDFFSAVDHLAPSFDDFACSLRKNGDLAANLMTYIEKLAII
;
A
#
# COMPACT_ATOMS: atom_id res chain seq x y z
N MET A 1 -10.30 -21.71 11.82
CA MET A 1 -8.88 -21.99 11.44
C MET A 1 -8.00 -20.95 12.13
N TYR A 2 -6.74 -21.31 12.49
CA TYR A 2 -5.76 -20.35 12.99
C TYR A 2 -4.87 -19.89 11.83
N ILE A 3 -4.71 -18.58 11.70
CA ILE A 3 -3.80 -17.93 10.74
C ILE A 3 -2.91 -16.97 11.53
N THR A 4 -1.61 -17.20 11.52
CA THR A 4 -0.62 -16.34 12.18
C THR A 4 0.05 -15.46 11.15
N ILE A 5 -0.02 -14.15 11.35
CA ILE A 5 0.50 -13.14 10.41
C ILE A 5 1.68 -12.44 11.06
N LEU A 6 2.82 -12.46 10.40
CA LEU A 6 4.05 -11.84 10.87
C LEU A 6 4.26 -10.49 10.18
N CYS A 7 4.51 -9.46 10.97
CA CYS A 7 4.82 -8.14 10.48
C CYS A 7 6.03 -7.57 11.22
N LYS A 8 7.10 -7.31 10.47
CA LYS A 8 8.23 -6.49 10.92
C LYS A 8 8.13 -5.13 10.24
N VAL A 9 8.05 -4.07 11.03
CA VAL A 9 7.85 -2.72 10.53
C VAL A 9 9.19 -2.13 10.08
N VAL A 10 9.37 -1.93 8.79
CA VAL A 10 10.59 -1.36 8.19
C VAL A 10 10.36 0.07 7.71
N ASP A 11 9.23 0.33 7.02
CA ASP A 11 8.83 1.67 6.55
C ASP A 11 7.66 2.23 7.37
N ASN A 12 7.94 2.59 8.63
CA ASN A 12 7.01 3.26 9.55
C ASN A 12 5.60 2.64 9.57
N PHE A 13 4.68 3.17 8.76
CA PHE A 13 3.26 2.79 8.77
C PHE A 13 2.86 1.94 7.57
N GLY A 14 3.72 1.83 6.54
CA GLY A 14 3.38 1.13 5.30
C GLY A 14 3.12 -0.35 5.56
N ASP A 15 4.09 -1.03 6.13
CA ASP A 15 4.04 -2.48 6.34
C ASP A 15 2.88 -2.88 7.25
N ILE A 16 2.81 -2.27 8.45
CA ILE A 16 1.74 -2.57 9.41
C ILE A 16 0.36 -2.15 8.90
N GLY A 17 0.28 -1.08 8.09
CA GLY A 17 -0.97 -0.63 7.48
C GLY A 17 -1.57 -1.68 6.54
N VAL A 18 -0.77 -2.24 5.64
CA VAL A 18 -1.21 -3.31 4.72
C VAL A 18 -1.56 -4.58 5.49
N VAL A 19 -0.70 -5.00 6.44
CA VAL A 19 -0.91 -6.22 7.22
C VAL A 19 -2.17 -6.13 8.09
N TYR A 20 -2.40 -4.99 8.72
CA TYR A 20 -3.60 -4.77 9.53
C TYR A 20 -4.88 -4.81 8.68
N ARG A 21 -4.86 -4.19 7.50
CA ARG A 21 -5.97 -4.22 6.54
C ARG A 21 -6.25 -5.66 6.06
N LEU A 22 -5.20 -6.39 5.68
CA LEU A 22 -5.30 -7.81 5.30
C LEU A 22 -5.86 -8.66 6.44
N SER A 23 -5.37 -8.45 7.67
CA SER A 23 -5.83 -9.20 8.86
C SER A 23 -7.32 -8.98 9.14
N LYS A 24 -7.79 -7.75 9.07
CA LYS A 24 -9.22 -7.40 9.21
C LYS A 24 -10.06 -8.04 8.11
N GLN A 25 -9.59 -7.99 6.87
CA GLN A 25 -10.30 -8.57 5.74
C GLN A 25 -10.40 -10.09 5.85
N LEU A 26 -9.32 -10.79 6.23
CA LEU A 26 -9.33 -12.23 6.50
C LEU A 26 -10.32 -12.61 7.62
N LYS A 27 -10.38 -11.80 8.68
CA LYS A 27 -11.35 -11.99 9.77
C LYS A 27 -12.78 -11.74 9.32
N LYS A 28 -13.01 -10.76 8.45
CA LYS A 28 -14.34 -10.43 7.89
C LYS A 28 -14.84 -11.51 6.94
N ILE A 29 -13.98 -12.07 6.07
CA ILE A 29 -14.35 -13.15 5.14
C ILE A 29 -14.84 -14.38 5.89
N ASN A 30 -14.17 -14.76 6.99
CA ASN A 30 -14.60 -15.86 7.84
C ASN A 30 -14.42 -15.48 9.32
N PRO A 31 -15.51 -15.04 10.00
CA PRO A 31 -15.47 -14.64 11.40
C PRO A 31 -15.00 -15.73 12.39
N GLU A 32 -15.11 -17.01 12.02
CA GLU A 32 -14.64 -18.14 12.82
C GLU A 32 -13.10 -18.30 12.79
N ASN A 33 -12.43 -17.63 11.87
CA ASN A 33 -10.97 -17.63 11.83
C ASN A 33 -10.40 -16.93 13.07
N GLN A 34 -9.39 -17.57 13.66
CA GLN A 34 -8.56 -16.97 14.71
C GLN A 34 -7.33 -16.38 14.03
N ILE A 35 -7.26 -15.06 14.01
CA ILE A 35 -6.15 -14.31 13.39
C ILE A 35 -5.20 -13.88 14.50
N ASN A 36 -3.96 -14.40 14.47
CA ASN A 36 -2.88 -13.99 15.34
C ASN A 36 -1.96 -13.05 14.57
N LEU A 37 -1.84 -11.81 15.00
CA LEU A 37 -0.98 -10.80 14.38
C LEU A 37 0.24 -10.57 15.26
N VAL A 38 1.43 -10.97 14.81
CA VAL A 38 2.71 -10.85 15.53
C VAL A 38 3.48 -9.67 14.97
N VAL A 39 3.65 -8.62 15.78
CA VAL A 39 4.20 -7.32 15.35
C VAL A 39 5.41 -6.95 16.20
N ASP A 40 6.47 -6.47 15.58
CA ASP A 40 7.71 -6.06 16.28
C ASP A 40 7.66 -4.62 16.81
N ASP A 41 6.91 -3.73 16.15
CA ASP A 41 6.74 -2.31 16.53
C ASP A 41 5.28 -1.96 16.82
N LEU A 42 4.86 -2.20 18.05
CA LEU A 42 3.51 -1.84 18.54
C LEU A 42 3.30 -0.31 18.64
N ILE A 43 4.38 0.49 18.71
CA ILE A 43 4.27 1.95 18.75
C ILE A 43 3.80 2.48 17.40
N SER A 44 4.39 1.99 16.32
CA SER A 44 3.94 2.32 14.96
C SER A 44 2.52 1.81 14.70
N PHE A 45 2.18 0.63 15.22
CA PHE A 45 0.82 0.09 15.11
C PHE A 45 -0.20 0.94 15.87
N ASN A 46 0.11 1.41 17.09
CA ASN A 46 -0.77 2.29 17.87
C ASN A 46 -1.14 3.58 17.10
N LYS A 47 -0.23 4.12 16.30
CA LYS A 47 -0.51 5.33 15.51
C LYS A 47 -1.54 5.11 14.39
N ILE A 48 -1.67 3.87 13.91
CA ILE A 48 -2.70 3.48 12.91
C ILE A 48 -3.99 3.07 13.59
N CYS A 49 -3.87 2.38 14.73
CA CYS A 49 -4.98 1.90 15.55
C CYS A 49 -4.72 2.25 17.02
N ASN A 50 -5.38 3.28 17.53
CA ASN A 50 -5.19 3.78 18.89
C ASN A 50 -5.69 2.83 20.00
N LEU A 51 -6.32 1.73 19.63
CA LEU A 51 -6.73 0.65 20.55
C LEU A 51 -5.54 -0.23 20.96
N VAL A 52 -4.43 -0.21 20.20
CA VAL A 52 -3.24 -1.02 20.47
C VAL A 52 -2.48 -0.47 21.67
N GLN A 53 -2.21 -1.33 22.67
CA GLN A 53 -1.33 -1.02 23.79
C GLN A 53 0.10 -1.45 23.44
N CYS A 54 1.08 -0.57 23.74
CA CYS A 54 2.46 -0.78 23.31
C CYS A 54 3.27 -1.71 24.24
N ASP A 55 2.89 -1.80 25.53
CA ASP A 55 3.71 -2.43 26.59
C ASP A 55 3.16 -3.79 27.05
N VAL A 56 2.40 -4.48 26.20
CA VAL A 56 1.81 -5.79 26.52
C VAL A 56 2.35 -6.88 25.60
N SER A 57 2.43 -8.11 26.12
CA SER A 57 2.86 -9.28 25.34
C SER A 57 1.79 -9.79 24.38
N GLU A 58 0.52 -9.71 24.79
CA GLU A 58 -0.66 -10.11 24.03
C GLU A 58 -1.84 -9.19 24.35
N GLN A 59 -2.68 -8.93 23.36
CA GLN A 59 -3.93 -8.19 23.50
C GLN A 59 -4.92 -8.58 22.42
N GLU A 60 -6.20 -8.24 22.60
CA GLU A 60 -7.22 -8.35 21.56
C GLU A 60 -7.56 -6.97 21.02
N VAL A 61 -7.52 -6.82 19.70
CA VAL A 61 -7.82 -5.57 18.99
C VAL A 61 -8.73 -5.89 17.80
N GLU A 62 -9.96 -5.39 17.83
CA GLU A 62 -10.96 -5.60 16.76
C GLU A 62 -11.14 -7.07 16.34
N GLY A 63 -11.13 -7.99 17.31
CA GLY A 63 -11.25 -9.43 17.07
C GLY A 63 -9.99 -10.11 16.54
N LEU A 64 -8.86 -9.41 16.52
CA LEU A 64 -7.54 -9.94 16.22
C LEU A 64 -6.76 -10.16 17.51
N ARG A 65 -6.06 -11.29 17.66
CA ARG A 65 -5.09 -11.49 18.73
C ARG A 65 -3.76 -10.90 18.31
N VAL A 66 -3.32 -9.86 18.98
CA VAL A 66 -2.08 -9.14 18.68
C VAL A 66 -1.00 -9.53 19.69
N PHE A 67 0.12 -10.02 19.19
CA PHE A 67 1.29 -10.43 19.97
C PHE A 67 2.46 -9.49 19.73
N ASN A 68 3.18 -9.15 20.78
CA ASN A 68 4.45 -8.46 20.67
C ASN A 68 5.54 -9.46 20.26
N TRP A 69 6.07 -9.30 19.04
CA TRP A 69 7.16 -10.10 18.48
C TRP A 69 8.35 -10.26 19.44
N ASN A 70 8.66 -9.18 20.17
CA ASN A 70 9.80 -9.11 21.08
C ASN A 70 9.56 -9.73 22.46
N ALA A 71 8.34 -10.15 22.77
CA ALA A 71 8.00 -10.90 23.99
C ALA A 71 8.30 -12.40 23.81
N ALA A 72 9.59 -12.74 23.55
CA ALA A 72 10.03 -14.03 23.05
C ALA A 72 9.55 -15.21 23.92
N ASP A 73 9.79 -15.17 25.23
CA ASP A 73 9.43 -16.27 26.14
C ASP A 73 7.91 -16.48 26.19
N TYR A 74 7.15 -15.39 26.24
CA TYR A 74 5.69 -15.42 26.23
C TYR A 74 5.14 -16.03 24.94
N CYS A 75 5.65 -15.55 23.79
CA CYS A 75 5.24 -16.05 22.49
C CYS A 75 5.64 -17.51 22.30
N HIS A 76 6.86 -17.90 22.69
CA HIS A 76 7.29 -19.30 22.63
C HIS A 76 6.34 -20.19 23.44
N GLU A 77 6.03 -19.84 24.69
CA GLU A 77 5.09 -20.60 25.51
C GLU A 77 3.69 -20.67 24.90
N ALA A 78 3.17 -19.54 24.40
CA ALA A 78 1.84 -19.47 23.82
C ALA A 78 1.71 -20.33 22.55
N PHE A 79 2.72 -20.30 21.67
CA PHE A 79 2.69 -20.97 20.37
C PHE A 79 3.20 -22.42 20.40
N SER A 80 4.00 -22.83 21.41
CA SER A 80 4.41 -24.24 21.62
C SER A 80 3.31 -25.09 22.25
N ARG A 81 2.34 -24.48 22.94
CA ARG A 81 1.20 -25.20 23.49
C ARG A 81 0.42 -25.88 22.37
N ASN A 82 -0.05 -27.09 22.62
CA ASN A 82 -0.82 -27.87 21.65
C ASN A 82 -0.04 -28.20 20.35
N ASP A 83 1.24 -28.49 20.43
CA ASP A 83 2.08 -28.90 19.29
C ASP A 83 2.04 -27.93 18.10
N GLY A 84 2.03 -26.64 18.38
CA GLY A 84 1.97 -25.60 17.35
C GLY A 84 0.59 -25.44 16.70
N GLU A 85 -0.49 -25.82 17.38
CA GLU A 85 -1.87 -25.70 16.86
C GLU A 85 -2.23 -24.27 16.42
N LEU A 86 -1.60 -23.25 17.02
CA LEU A 86 -1.82 -21.85 16.64
C LEU A 86 -1.14 -21.45 15.32
N MET A 87 -0.34 -22.33 14.72
CA MET A 87 0.46 -22.01 13.53
C MET A 87 0.27 -22.95 12.34
N PRO A 88 -0.93 -23.49 12.03
CA PRO A 88 -1.08 -24.33 10.85
C PRO A 88 -0.77 -23.56 9.56
N VAL A 89 -1.06 -22.25 9.56
CA VAL A 89 -0.76 -21.31 8.49
C VAL A 89 -0.07 -20.09 9.05
N ILE A 90 1.09 -19.76 8.48
CA ILE A 90 1.86 -18.56 8.81
C ILE A 90 1.94 -17.69 7.55
N LEU A 91 1.48 -16.45 7.63
CA LEU A 91 1.71 -15.44 6.60
C LEU A 91 2.97 -14.65 6.98
N GLU A 92 4.04 -14.83 6.24
CA GLU A 92 5.30 -14.08 6.38
C GLU A 92 5.24 -12.87 5.44
N CYS A 93 4.93 -11.68 5.97
CA CYS A 93 4.72 -10.50 5.14
C CYS A 93 6.03 -9.75 4.88
N PHE A 94 6.24 -9.31 3.63
CA PHE A 94 7.32 -8.43 3.20
C PHE A 94 8.72 -8.96 3.54
N GLN A 95 8.89 -10.28 3.41
CA GLN A 95 10.16 -10.94 3.70
C GLN A 95 10.70 -10.63 5.10
N CYS A 96 9.79 -10.41 6.08
CA CYS A 96 10.15 -10.01 7.43
C CYS A 96 10.95 -11.06 8.20
N GLY A 97 11.01 -12.29 7.69
CA GLY A 97 11.56 -13.42 8.42
C GLY A 97 10.66 -13.86 9.58
N ARG A 98 11.20 -14.65 10.46
CA ARG A 98 10.53 -15.17 11.64
C ARG A 98 11.37 -14.91 12.89
N PRO A 99 10.77 -14.66 14.07
CA PRO A 99 11.52 -14.54 15.31
C PRO A 99 12.18 -15.87 15.68
N ASP A 100 13.29 -15.82 16.43
CA ASP A 100 14.05 -17.00 16.82
C ASP A 100 13.19 -18.03 17.59
N TRP A 101 12.28 -17.55 18.44
CA TRP A 101 11.36 -18.43 19.17
C TRP A 101 10.46 -19.24 18.21
N MET A 102 10.03 -18.65 17.08
CA MET A 102 9.22 -19.36 16.08
C MET A 102 10.08 -20.30 15.22
N GLU A 103 11.29 -19.91 14.87
CA GLU A 103 12.26 -20.78 14.18
C GLU A 103 12.53 -22.04 15.01
N ASN A 104 12.68 -21.91 16.35
CA ASN A 104 12.87 -23.04 17.24
C ASN A 104 11.67 -24.00 17.21
N ILE A 105 10.44 -23.49 17.31
CA ILE A 105 9.23 -24.33 17.24
C ILE A 105 9.14 -25.06 15.90
N LEU A 106 9.40 -24.37 14.79
CA LEU A 106 9.24 -24.91 13.43
C LEU A 106 10.28 -25.96 13.05
N PHE A 107 11.50 -25.84 13.56
CA PHE A 107 12.63 -26.59 13.01
C PHE A 107 13.44 -27.36 14.06
N GLU A 108 13.37 -27.00 15.33
CA GLU A 108 14.12 -27.69 16.40
C GLU A 108 13.17 -28.55 17.28
N GLU A 109 11.90 -28.20 17.37
CA GLU A 109 10.89 -28.96 18.07
C GLU A 109 10.20 -29.99 17.14
N LYS A 110 9.56 -31.00 17.74
CA LYS A 110 8.86 -32.00 16.95
C LYS A 110 7.44 -31.57 16.65
N LEU A 111 7.21 -31.15 15.41
CA LEU A 111 5.86 -30.84 14.94
C LEU A 111 5.02 -32.10 14.73
N SER A 112 3.80 -32.12 15.24
CA SER A 112 2.82 -33.21 15.04
C SER A 112 2.15 -33.11 13.67
N ARG A 113 2.00 -31.91 13.11
CA ARG A 113 1.32 -31.63 11.84
C ARG A 113 2.19 -30.79 10.89
N THR A 114 1.78 -30.71 9.64
CA THR A 114 2.41 -29.83 8.65
C THR A 114 2.03 -28.37 8.94
N VAL A 115 3.01 -27.47 8.82
CA VAL A 115 2.84 -26.02 8.90
C VAL A 115 3.09 -25.44 7.51
N HIS A 116 2.23 -24.55 7.06
CA HIS A 116 2.35 -23.85 5.78
C HIS A 116 2.77 -22.40 5.99
N ILE A 117 3.93 -22.04 5.47
CA ILE A 117 4.41 -20.65 5.42
C ILE A 117 4.04 -20.08 4.06
N ILE A 118 3.24 -19.06 4.03
CA ILE A 118 2.85 -18.33 2.84
C ILE A 118 3.51 -16.96 2.89
N MET A 119 4.42 -16.70 1.96
CA MET A 119 5.11 -15.42 1.88
C MET A 119 4.26 -14.44 1.09
N ILE A 120 3.84 -13.38 1.74
CA ILE A 120 3.16 -12.24 1.11
C ILE A 120 4.21 -11.18 0.84
N ASP A 121 4.60 -11.01 -0.41
CA ASP A 121 5.62 -10.01 -0.78
C ASP A 121 5.01 -8.61 -0.91
N TYR A 122 5.85 -7.61 -1.16
CA TYR A 122 5.41 -6.26 -1.48
C TYR A 122 4.58 -6.24 -2.76
N LEU A 123 3.60 -5.33 -2.80
CA LEU A 123 2.80 -5.11 -3.99
C LEU A 123 3.68 -4.57 -5.12
N THR A 124 3.64 -5.22 -6.26
CA THR A 124 4.37 -4.77 -7.45
C THR A 124 3.59 -5.07 -8.73
N ALA A 125 3.80 -4.22 -9.74
CA ALA A 125 3.31 -4.42 -11.11
C ALA A 125 4.33 -5.12 -12.02
N GLU A 126 5.53 -5.40 -11.51
CA GLU A 126 6.61 -6.05 -12.25
C GLU A 126 6.26 -7.50 -12.60
N GLN A 127 6.81 -7.99 -13.71
CA GLN A 127 6.50 -9.33 -14.23
C GLN A 127 6.82 -10.45 -13.25
N TYR A 128 7.83 -10.30 -12.41
CA TYR A 128 8.21 -11.35 -11.46
C TYR A 128 7.09 -11.69 -10.46
N ALA A 129 6.15 -10.77 -10.19
CA ALA A 129 5.00 -11.09 -9.36
C ALA A 129 4.15 -12.23 -9.93
N GLU A 130 3.96 -12.27 -11.27
CA GLU A 130 3.29 -13.38 -11.94
C GLU A 130 4.13 -14.66 -11.93
N ASP A 131 5.45 -14.53 -12.15
CA ASP A 131 6.37 -15.67 -12.28
C ASP A 131 6.58 -16.39 -10.93
N PHE A 132 6.54 -15.66 -9.82
CA PHE A 132 6.74 -16.21 -8.48
C PHE A 132 5.44 -16.55 -7.74
N HIS A 133 4.27 -16.12 -8.23
CA HIS A 133 2.99 -16.42 -7.58
C HIS A 133 2.75 -17.93 -7.50
N CYS A 134 2.44 -18.43 -6.29
CA CYS A 134 2.27 -19.86 -5.98
C CYS A 134 3.52 -20.74 -6.20
N LEU A 135 4.71 -20.15 -6.38
CA LEU A 135 5.95 -20.89 -6.48
C LEU A 135 6.36 -21.41 -5.09
N GLN A 136 6.58 -22.72 -5.00
CA GLN A 136 7.02 -23.37 -3.77
C GLN A 136 8.52 -23.18 -3.55
N SER A 137 8.91 -23.02 -2.30
CA SER A 137 10.29 -22.93 -1.86
C SER A 137 10.67 -24.14 -1.00
N LEU A 138 11.91 -24.56 -1.08
CA LEU A 138 12.43 -25.62 -0.22
C LEU A 138 12.60 -25.09 1.22
N THR A 139 12.33 -25.98 2.19
CA THR A 139 12.60 -25.73 3.60
C THR A 139 13.50 -26.84 4.15
N ARG A 140 14.07 -26.63 5.35
CA ARG A 140 14.90 -27.62 6.04
C ARG A 140 14.12 -28.71 6.80
N SER A 141 12.77 -28.70 6.71
CA SER A 141 11.90 -29.67 7.36
C SER A 141 10.79 -30.14 6.43
N ALA A 142 10.57 -31.43 6.33
CA ALA A 142 9.45 -31.99 5.58
C ALA A 142 8.07 -31.61 6.16
N LYS A 143 8.03 -31.16 7.42
CA LYS A 143 6.81 -30.69 8.11
C LYS A 143 6.54 -29.21 7.90
N VAL A 144 7.42 -28.48 7.25
CA VAL A 144 7.25 -27.05 6.95
C VAL A 144 7.27 -26.87 5.45
N GLN A 145 6.18 -26.46 4.88
CA GLN A 145 6.04 -26.12 3.47
C GLN A 145 6.03 -24.61 3.30
N LYS A 146 6.66 -24.11 2.25
CA LYS A 146 6.78 -22.67 1.99
C LYS A 146 6.38 -22.35 0.56
N VAL A 147 5.59 -21.30 0.36
CA VAL A 147 5.11 -20.84 -0.94
C VAL A 147 5.08 -19.32 -0.99
N ASN A 148 5.32 -18.74 -2.17
CA ASN A 148 5.12 -17.31 -2.41
C ASN A 148 3.67 -17.06 -2.82
N PHE A 149 3.05 -16.03 -2.26
CA PHE A 149 1.74 -15.56 -2.68
C PHE A 149 1.85 -14.06 -2.97
N MET A 150 2.00 -13.74 -4.25
CA MET A 150 2.39 -12.42 -4.71
C MET A 150 1.16 -11.50 -4.87
N PRO A 151 1.03 -10.41 -4.09
CA PRO A 151 0.11 -9.33 -4.43
C PRO A 151 0.48 -8.73 -5.79
N GLY A 152 -0.51 -8.26 -6.54
CA GLY A 152 -0.21 -7.70 -7.87
C GLY A 152 -1.45 -7.21 -8.60
N PHE A 153 -1.25 -6.82 -9.86
CA PHE A 153 -2.22 -6.10 -10.68
C PHE A 153 -2.87 -6.95 -11.79
N THR A 154 -2.65 -8.26 -11.79
CA THR A 154 -3.15 -9.16 -12.84
C THR A 154 -3.83 -10.39 -12.26
N GLU A 155 -4.62 -11.08 -13.08
CA GLU A 155 -5.29 -12.35 -12.73
C GLU A 155 -4.32 -13.49 -12.38
N LYS A 156 -3.03 -13.34 -12.71
CA LYS A 156 -1.97 -14.31 -12.38
C LYS A 156 -1.28 -14.05 -11.05
N THR A 157 -1.80 -13.10 -10.28
CA THR A 157 -1.30 -12.73 -8.96
C THR A 157 -2.40 -12.88 -7.91
N GLY A 158 -2.08 -12.61 -6.64
CA GLY A 158 -3.07 -12.64 -5.58
C GLY A 158 -4.08 -11.48 -5.59
N GLY A 159 -3.86 -10.46 -6.42
CA GLY A 159 -4.70 -9.26 -6.44
C GLY A 159 -4.33 -8.22 -5.38
N LEU A 160 -5.22 -7.30 -5.12
CA LEU A 160 -5.13 -6.24 -4.10
C LEU A 160 -6.05 -6.56 -2.92
N VAL A 161 -5.81 -5.99 -1.75
CA VAL A 161 -6.78 -6.03 -0.66
C VAL A 161 -7.96 -5.12 -1.03
N ILE A 162 -9.15 -5.68 -1.15
CA ILE A 162 -10.37 -4.97 -1.59
C ILE A 162 -11.45 -5.17 -0.52
N GLU A 163 -11.55 -4.24 0.42
CA GLU A 163 -12.62 -4.24 1.41
C GLU A 163 -13.95 -3.85 0.76
N GLU A 164 -15.06 -4.11 1.45
CA GLU A 164 -16.42 -3.88 0.94
C GLU A 164 -16.65 -2.46 0.40
N GLU A 165 -16.12 -1.47 1.12
CA GLU A 165 -16.20 -0.06 0.73
C GLU A 165 -15.38 0.31 -0.53
N TRP A 166 -14.60 -0.65 -1.06
CA TRP A 166 -13.83 -0.55 -2.29
C TRP A 166 -14.31 -1.51 -3.40
N HIS A 167 -15.41 -2.25 -3.18
CA HIS A 167 -15.98 -3.13 -4.21
C HIS A 167 -16.49 -2.38 -5.43
N GLU A 168 -16.92 -1.15 -5.23
CA GLU A 168 -17.30 -0.23 -6.31
C GLU A 168 -16.30 0.92 -6.40
N VAL A 169 -16.14 1.48 -7.60
CA VAL A 169 -15.38 2.71 -7.75
C VAL A 169 -16.20 3.84 -7.12
N PRO A 170 -15.64 4.61 -6.17
CA PRO A 170 -16.37 5.71 -5.56
C PRO A 170 -16.67 6.79 -6.58
N GLU A 171 -17.82 7.45 -6.45
CA GLU A 171 -18.15 8.61 -7.26
C GLU A 171 -17.11 9.73 -7.02
N ARG A 172 -16.39 10.10 -8.08
CA ARG A 172 -15.38 11.16 -8.00
C ARG A 172 -16.04 12.52 -7.80
N LYS A 173 -15.49 13.30 -6.89
CA LYS A 173 -15.88 14.70 -6.70
C LYS A 173 -14.99 15.60 -7.57
N ALA A 174 -15.48 15.99 -8.75
CA ALA A 174 -14.74 16.88 -9.64
C ALA A 174 -14.31 18.19 -8.96
N ASP A 175 -15.10 18.62 -7.98
CA ASP A 175 -14.93 19.80 -7.18
C ASP A 175 -14.17 19.59 -5.85
N GLY A 176 -13.64 18.42 -5.65
CA GLY A 176 -12.89 18.06 -4.47
C GLY A 176 -11.50 18.69 -4.41
N PRO A 177 -10.90 18.69 -3.22
CA PRO A 177 -9.51 19.11 -3.04
C PRO A 177 -8.53 18.15 -3.73
N VAL A 178 -7.25 18.54 -3.76
CA VAL A 178 -6.14 17.65 -4.16
C VAL A 178 -5.45 17.16 -2.89
N LEU A 179 -5.37 15.85 -2.71
CA LEU A 179 -4.63 15.25 -1.59
C LEU A 179 -3.13 15.18 -1.94
N VAL A 180 -2.29 15.65 -1.02
CA VAL A 180 -0.83 15.63 -1.16
C VAL A 180 -0.21 14.84 0.00
N PHE A 181 0.46 13.76 -0.34
CA PHE A 181 1.21 12.91 0.57
C PHE A 181 2.48 12.42 -0.14
N THR A 182 3.64 12.99 0.19
CA THR A 182 4.86 12.84 -0.61
C THR A 182 6.09 12.54 0.25
N TYR A 183 7.22 12.21 -0.40
CA TYR A 183 8.56 12.23 0.21
C TYR A 183 9.19 13.62 0.05
N GLU A 184 10.36 13.84 0.65
CA GLU A 184 11.12 15.07 0.53
C GLU A 184 11.61 15.28 -0.91
N LYS A 185 11.33 16.45 -1.47
CA LYS A 185 11.78 16.90 -2.79
C LYS A 185 11.61 18.42 -2.88
N ASP A 186 12.12 19.06 -3.92
CA ASP A 186 11.71 20.40 -4.33
C ASP A 186 10.35 20.34 -5.04
N TRP A 187 9.34 20.92 -4.43
CA TRP A 187 7.94 20.84 -4.87
C TRP A 187 7.47 22.07 -5.61
N ARG A 188 8.34 23.06 -5.90
CA ARG A 188 7.92 24.33 -6.50
C ARG A 188 7.27 24.13 -7.87
N ASP A 189 7.82 23.26 -8.71
CA ASP A 189 7.26 23.01 -10.04
C ASP A 189 5.87 22.35 -9.97
N LEU A 190 5.61 21.50 -8.99
CA LEU A 190 4.30 20.90 -8.77
C LEU A 190 3.28 21.94 -8.28
N VAL A 191 3.67 22.77 -7.31
CA VAL A 191 2.80 23.84 -6.78
C VAL A 191 2.50 24.89 -7.85
N ASP A 192 3.49 25.32 -8.61
CA ASP A 192 3.32 26.26 -9.73
C ASP A 192 2.44 25.67 -10.84
N GLY A 193 2.60 24.38 -11.15
CA GLY A 193 1.78 23.66 -12.12
C GLY A 193 0.32 23.60 -11.68
N TRP A 194 0.08 23.27 -10.41
CA TRP A 194 -1.27 23.26 -9.85
C TRP A 194 -1.92 24.65 -9.84
N LEU A 195 -1.18 25.70 -9.45
CA LEU A 195 -1.67 27.08 -9.49
C LEU A 195 -2.02 27.53 -10.90
N SER A 196 -1.22 27.13 -11.89
CA SER A 196 -1.43 27.47 -13.30
C SER A 196 -2.70 26.80 -13.84
N ALA A 197 -2.91 25.52 -13.54
CA ALA A 197 -4.11 24.80 -13.94
C ALA A 197 -5.37 25.38 -13.28
N ARG A 198 -5.29 25.73 -11.99
CA ARG A 198 -6.38 26.35 -11.23
C ARG A 198 -6.85 27.68 -11.80
N SER A 199 -5.91 28.48 -12.29
CA SER A 199 -6.23 29.82 -12.84
C SER A 199 -7.05 29.75 -14.13
N ALA A 200 -7.05 28.60 -14.80
CA ALA A 200 -7.76 28.38 -16.06
C ALA A 200 -9.23 27.93 -15.86
N ILE A 201 -9.66 27.58 -14.65
CA ILE A 201 -10.97 26.99 -14.35
C ILE A 201 -11.74 27.83 -13.31
N PRO A 202 -12.53 28.83 -13.67
CA PRO A 202 -13.44 29.52 -12.75
C PRO A 202 -14.78 28.77 -12.66
N PRO A 203 -15.52 28.81 -11.52
CA PRO A 203 -15.29 29.53 -10.25
C PRO A 203 -14.73 28.60 -9.12
N TYR A 204 -14.01 27.56 -9.50
CA TYR A 204 -13.65 26.45 -8.65
C TYR A 204 -12.34 26.74 -7.89
N GLU A 205 -12.30 26.55 -6.60
CA GLU A 205 -11.10 26.72 -5.78
C GLU A 205 -10.74 25.41 -5.05
N PRO A 206 -10.21 24.37 -5.75
CA PRO A 206 -9.72 23.21 -5.06
C PRO A 206 -8.61 23.64 -4.10
N LYS A 207 -8.64 23.10 -2.86
CA LYS A 207 -7.56 23.28 -1.90
C LYS A 207 -6.59 22.12 -2.02
N LEU A 208 -5.35 22.34 -1.56
CA LEU A 208 -4.41 21.26 -1.30
C LEU A 208 -4.62 20.77 0.13
N LEU A 209 -4.88 19.47 0.30
CA LEU A 209 -4.89 18.81 1.60
C LEU A 209 -3.53 18.14 1.80
N VAL A 210 -2.71 18.67 2.70
CA VAL A 210 -1.34 18.19 2.92
C VAL A 210 -1.31 17.27 4.13
N ALA A 211 -1.01 15.99 3.86
CA ALA A 211 -0.93 14.96 4.90
C ALA A 211 0.37 15.04 5.72
N GLN A 212 0.32 14.56 6.96
CA GLN A 212 1.49 14.41 7.82
C GLN A 212 2.44 13.35 7.24
N GLY A 213 3.75 13.60 7.32
CA GLY A 213 4.78 12.68 6.85
C GLY A 213 6.09 13.38 6.49
N ARG A 214 7.06 12.60 6.01
CA ARG A 214 8.42 13.08 5.72
C ARG A 214 8.46 14.26 4.74
N GLY A 215 7.62 14.26 3.71
CA GLY A 215 7.59 15.30 2.68
C GLY A 215 6.83 16.57 3.03
N LYS A 216 6.13 16.62 4.18
CA LYS A 216 5.28 17.75 4.53
C LYS A 216 6.04 19.08 4.60
N GLU A 217 7.16 19.12 5.30
CA GLU A 217 7.92 20.36 5.51
C GLU A 217 8.48 20.92 4.20
N SER A 218 9.03 20.05 3.34
CA SER A 218 9.53 20.45 2.03
C SER A 218 8.40 20.93 1.12
N PHE A 219 7.22 20.29 1.19
CA PHE A 219 6.05 20.71 0.44
C PHE A 219 5.53 22.06 0.92
N MET A 220 5.36 22.28 2.22
CA MET A 220 4.93 23.55 2.79
C MET A 220 5.91 24.69 2.50
N SER A 221 7.20 24.41 2.43
CA SER A 221 8.22 25.38 2.00
C SER A 221 8.00 25.83 0.54
N ALA A 222 7.67 24.90 -0.35
CA ALA A 222 7.34 25.20 -1.74
C ALA A 222 6.03 26.01 -1.85
N VAL A 223 5.00 25.62 -1.10
CA VAL A 223 3.72 26.38 -1.00
C VAL A 223 3.98 27.83 -0.66
N LYS A 224 4.79 28.09 0.37
CA LYS A 224 5.16 29.44 0.78
C LYS A 224 5.96 30.18 -0.30
N ALA A 225 6.91 29.51 -0.93
CA ALA A 225 7.73 30.09 -2.02
C ALA A 225 6.89 30.51 -3.23
N CYS A 226 5.81 29.77 -3.53
CA CYS A 226 4.87 30.05 -4.62
C CYS A 226 3.69 30.95 -4.20
N GLY A 227 3.63 31.40 -2.94
CA GLY A 227 2.56 32.29 -2.45
C GLY A 227 1.18 31.63 -2.33
N ALA A 228 1.14 30.32 -2.10
CA ALA A 228 -0.09 29.51 -2.07
C ALA A 228 -0.59 29.20 -0.64
N ASP A 229 -0.06 29.85 0.40
CA ASP A 229 -0.35 29.55 1.82
C ASP A 229 -1.86 29.53 2.15
N GLY A 230 -2.63 30.46 1.58
CA GLY A 230 -4.08 30.56 1.79
C GLY A 230 -4.92 29.45 1.14
N LEU A 231 -4.29 28.58 0.34
CA LEU A 231 -4.94 27.55 -0.48
C LEU A 231 -4.67 26.13 0.03
N VAL A 232 -4.02 26.03 1.18
CA VAL A 232 -3.60 24.74 1.76
C VAL A 232 -4.28 24.50 3.09
N GLU A 233 -4.65 23.27 3.34
CA GLU A 233 -5.11 22.74 4.62
C GLU A 233 -4.19 21.60 5.05
N GLU A 234 -3.61 21.70 6.25
CA GLU A 234 -2.80 20.65 6.82
C GLU A 234 -3.69 19.63 7.53
N LEU A 235 -3.58 18.36 7.13
CA LEU A 235 -4.31 17.28 7.79
C LEU A 235 -3.60 16.83 9.08
N PRO A 236 -4.34 16.43 10.12
CA PRO A 236 -3.76 15.70 11.25
C PRO A 236 -3.31 14.29 10.81
N TYR A 237 -2.71 13.52 11.73
CA TYR A 237 -2.59 12.07 11.53
C TYR A 237 -3.99 11.46 11.50
N LEU A 238 -4.27 10.70 10.45
CA LEU A 238 -5.55 10.04 10.21
C LEU A 238 -5.40 8.53 10.38
N ASN A 239 -6.40 7.87 10.94
CA ASN A 239 -6.48 6.42 10.87
C ASN A 239 -6.88 5.97 9.44
N GLN A 240 -6.81 4.67 9.15
CA GLN A 240 -7.06 4.14 7.81
C GLN A 240 -8.45 4.51 7.27
N THR A 241 -9.48 4.44 8.10
CA THR A 241 -10.85 4.76 7.69
C THR A 241 -11.03 6.24 7.36
N GLU A 242 -10.43 7.12 8.16
CA GLU A 242 -10.43 8.56 7.90
C GLU A 242 -9.62 8.90 6.65
N TRP A 243 -8.46 8.26 6.47
CA TRP A 243 -7.64 8.39 5.26
C TRP A 243 -8.42 8.03 3.99
N ASP A 244 -9.10 6.89 3.99
CA ASP A 244 -9.90 6.44 2.85
C ASP A 244 -11.05 7.42 2.54
N LYS A 245 -11.70 7.97 3.56
CA LYS A 245 -12.75 8.99 3.38
C LYS A 245 -12.21 10.27 2.77
N VAL A 246 -11.05 10.76 3.24
CA VAL A 246 -10.39 11.94 2.69
C VAL A 246 -10.00 11.68 1.24
N MET A 247 -9.36 10.56 0.95
CA MET A 247 -8.96 10.19 -0.41
C MET A 247 -10.15 10.19 -1.36
N LYS A 248 -11.25 9.53 -0.99
CA LYS A 248 -12.50 9.47 -1.80
C LYS A 248 -13.18 10.83 -2.00
N SER A 249 -12.85 11.83 -1.18
CA SER A 249 -13.40 13.18 -1.31
C SER A 249 -12.63 14.09 -2.26
N CYS A 250 -11.50 13.62 -2.79
CA CYS A 250 -10.59 14.43 -3.60
C CYS A 250 -10.88 14.33 -5.10
N SER A 251 -10.50 15.37 -5.84
CA SER A 251 -10.57 15.40 -7.30
C SER A 251 -9.32 14.80 -7.95
N ALA A 252 -8.17 14.90 -7.30
CA ALA A 252 -6.90 14.31 -7.72
C ALA A 252 -6.03 13.98 -6.50
N LEU A 253 -5.04 13.09 -6.69
CA LEU A 253 -4.17 12.64 -5.63
C LEU A 253 -2.70 12.75 -6.05
N VAL A 254 -1.85 13.22 -5.14
CA VAL A 254 -0.39 13.10 -5.23
C VAL A 254 0.05 12.29 -4.01
N ILE A 255 0.37 11.02 -4.21
CA ILE A 255 0.50 10.08 -3.11
C ILE A 255 1.83 9.33 -3.15
N ARG A 256 2.26 8.86 -2.00
CA ARG A 256 3.44 8.01 -1.81
C ARG A 256 3.10 6.68 -1.14
N GLY A 257 4.07 5.77 -1.17
CA GLY A 257 3.94 4.46 -0.53
C GLY A 257 3.05 3.50 -1.30
N GLU A 258 3.17 2.22 -1.02
CA GLU A 258 2.49 1.16 -1.78
C GLU A 258 1.04 0.97 -1.32
N GLU A 259 0.78 1.17 -0.03
CA GLU A 259 -0.58 1.09 0.53
C GLU A 259 -1.49 2.19 -0.05
N SER A 260 -1.06 3.47 0.02
CA SER A 260 -1.84 4.57 -0.55
C SER A 260 -1.95 4.49 -2.08
N MET A 261 -0.91 3.99 -2.76
CA MET A 261 -0.94 3.75 -4.20
C MET A 261 -1.98 2.69 -4.56
N SER A 262 -2.07 1.58 -3.81
CA SER A 262 -3.09 0.56 -4.05
C SER A 262 -4.51 1.11 -3.89
N ARG A 263 -4.73 1.98 -2.88
CA ARG A 263 -6.03 2.68 -2.70
C ARG A 263 -6.33 3.65 -3.83
N ALA A 264 -5.32 4.41 -4.28
CA ALA A 264 -5.48 5.29 -5.44
C ALA A 264 -5.84 4.52 -6.71
N CYS A 265 -5.18 3.39 -6.97
CA CYS A 265 -5.54 2.50 -8.08
C CYS A 265 -6.99 2.00 -8.01
N LEU A 266 -7.52 1.74 -6.82
CA LEU A 266 -8.90 1.30 -6.63
C LEU A 266 -9.91 2.46 -6.63
N SER A 267 -9.46 3.70 -6.44
CA SER A 267 -10.36 4.86 -6.31
C SER A 267 -10.94 5.36 -7.64
N GLY A 268 -10.30 5.08 -8.77
CA GLY A 268 -10.63 5.69 -10.06
C GLY A 268 -10.33 7.19 -10.14
N ILE A 269 -9.77 7.77 -9.08
CA ILE A 269 -9.39 9.18 -9.05
C ILE A 269 -8.03 9.35 -9.74
N PRO A 270 -7.86 10.35 -10.63
CA PRO A 270 -6.56 10.64 -11.22
C PRO A 270 -5.49 10.90 -10.15
N PHE A 271 -4.37 10.22 -10.27
CA PHE A 271 -3.31 10.33 -9.26
C PHE A 271 -1.91 10.35 -9.86
N ILE A 272 -0.98 10.92 -9.11
CA ILE A 272 0.45 10.89 -9.35
C ILE A 272 1.10 10.09 -8.23
N TRP A 273 1.87 9.06 -8.56
CA TRP A 273 2.55 8.25 -7.59
C TRP A 273 4.01 8.66 -7.42
N HIS A 274 4.36 9.11 -6.22
CA HIS A 274 5.74 9.32 -5.80
C HIS A 274 6.24 8.06 -5.11
N ALA A 275 6.91 7.19 -5.86
CA ALA A 275 7.48 5.95 -5.35
C ALA A 275 8.65 6.26 -4.38
N TYR A 276 8.94 5.33 -3.47
CA TYR A 276 10.04 5.48 -2.51
C TYR A 276 11.38 5.60 -3.26
N PRO A 277 12.12 6.70 -3.09
CA PRO A 277 13.42 6.88 -3.73
C PRO A 277 14.40 5.79 -3.29
N GLN A 278 14.95 5.06 -4.24
CA GLN A 278 15.87 3.94 -4.00
C GLN A 278 17.22 4.22 -4.67
N SER A 279 18.26 3.47 -4.23
CA SER A 279 19.54 3.47 -4.92
C SER A 279 19.38 3.00 -6.36
N ASP A 280 20.25 3.49 -7.26
CA ASP A 280 20.25 3.13 -8.68
C ASP A 280 18.92 3.39 -9.41
N GLU A 281 18.11 4.33 -8.89
CA GLU A 281 16.84 4.75 -9.49
C GLU A 281 15.82 3.58 -9.69
N TYR A 282 15.90 2.55 -8.85
CA TYR A 282 15.02 1.38 -8.97
C TYR A 282 13.54 1.72 -8.83
N GLN A 283 13.18 2.84 -8.18
CA GLN A 283 11.81 3.35 -8.17
C GLN A 283 11.25 3.55 -9.58
N LEU A 284 12.09 3.91 -10.57
CA LEU A 284 11.63 4.08 -11.96
C LEU A 284 11.23 2.75 -12.60
N VAL A 285 11.85 1.63 -12.22
CA VAL A 285 11.45 0.30 -12.67
C VAL A 285 10.03 -0.01 -12.18
N LYS A 286 9.74 0.23 -10.91
CA LYS A 286 8.40 0.04 -10.32
C LYS A 286 7.36 0.95 -10.97
N VAL A 287 7.71 2.22 -11.18
CA VAL A 287 6.83 3.22 -11.81
C VAL A 287 6.50 2.81 -13.24
N ASN A 288 7.50 2.46 -14.05
CA ASN A 288 7.30 2.02 -15.44
C ASN A 288 6.46 0.73 -15.51
N ALA A 289 6.67 -0.22 -14.59
CA ALA A 289 5.89 -1.44 -14.55
C ALA A 289 4.39 -1.16 -14.31
N LEU A 290 4.06 -0.21 -13.40
CA LEU A 290 2.67 0.17 -13.16
C LEU A 290 2.08 0.97 -14.33
N LEU A 291 2.81 1.93 -14.88
CA LEU A 291 2.41 2.67 -16.08
C LEU A 291 2.08 1.73 -17.23
N GLU A 292 2.89 0.69 -17.46
CA GLU A 292 2.62 -0.29 -18.53
C GLU A 292 1.31 -1.07 -18.30
N ARG A 293 0.96 -1.39 -17.04
CA ARG A 293 -0.35 -2.00 -16.73
C ARG A 293 -1.51 -1.05 -16.97
N MET A 294 -1.29 0.26 -16.80
CA MET A 294 -2.29 1.30 -16.99
C MET A 294 -2.48 1.67 -18.46
N ARG A 295 -1.44 1.61 -19.29
CA ARG A 295 -1.39 2.11 -20.69
C ARG A 295 -2.65 1.76 -21.51
N ARG A 296 -3.11 0.53 -21.45
CA ARG A 296 -4.25 0.05 -22.24
C ARG A 296 -5.61 0.73 -21.93
N HIS A 297 -5.70 1.46 -20.82
CA HIS A 297 -6.88 2.16 -20.36
C HIS A 297 -6.94 3.62 -20.80
N PHE A 298 -5.88 4.12 -21.45
CA PHE A 298 -5.70 5.50 -21.82
C PHE A 298 -5.57 5.64 -23.34
N SER A 299 -5.97 6.81 -23.89
CA SER A 299 -5.51 7.24 -25.21
C SER A 299 -4.00 7.51 -25.17
N GLU A 300 -3.33 7.55 -26.34
CA GLU A 300 -1.90 7.88 -26.40
C GLU A 300 -1.59 9.26 -25.82
N GLU A 301 -2.43 10.26 -26.12
CA GLU A 301 -2.28 11.64 -25.62
C GLU A 301 -2.43 11.72 -24.10
N ASP A 302 -3.45 11.08 -23.55
CA ASP A 302 -3.69 11.04 -22.11
C ASP A 302 -2.59 10.27 -21.38
N PHE A 303 -2.15 9.17 -21.95
CA PHE A 303 -1.09 8.38 -21.37
C PHE A 303 0.24 9.15 -21.32
N GLU A 304 0.56 9.93 -22.37
CA GLU A 304 1.77 10.77 -22.40
C GLU A 304 1.77 11.80 -21.27
N ILE A 305 0.60 12.41 -20.96
CA ILE A 305 0.47 13.34 -19.81
C ILE A 305 0.78 12.62 -18.50
N VAL A 306 0.18 11.46 -18.28
CA VAL A 306 0.37 10.69 -17.04
C VAL A 306 1.81 10.20 -16.92
N GLU A 307 2.35 9.56 -17.95
CA GLU A 307 3.70 9.01 -17.99
C GLU A 307 4.76 10.09 -17.73
N ARG A 308 4.68 11.22 -18.42
CA ARG A 308 5.62 12.31 -18.24
C ARG A 308 5.58 12.87 -16.82
N THR A 309 4.39 13.04 -16.26
CA THR A 309 4.23 13.56 -14.91
C THR A 309 4.77 12.59 -13.85
N TRP A 310 4.50 11.30 -14.01
CA TRP A 310 4.97 10.28 -13.08
C TRP A 310 6.49 10.07 -13.18
N LEU A 311 7.07 10.15 -14.37
CA LEU A 311 8.51 10.07 -14.53
C LEU A 311 9.22 11.29 -13.96
N ASP A 312 8.66 12.50 -14.13
CA ASP A 312 9.24 13.73 -13.58
C ASP A 312 9.28 13.72 -12.05
N ILE A 313 8.17 13.33 -11.38
CA ILE A 313 8.13 13.28 -9.92
C ILE A 313 9.12 12.27 -9.33
N ASN A 314 9.40 11.17 -10.05
CA ASN A 314 10.24 10.07 -9.61
C ASN A 314 11.70 10.17 -10.06
N SER A 315 12.01 11.12 -10.96
CA SER A 315 13.38 11.38 -11.37
C SER A 315 14.15 12.18 -10.34
N PRO A 316 15.47 12.01 -10.26
CA PRO A 316 16.32 12.85 -9.42
C PRO A 316 16.11 14.32 -9.80
N SER A 317 16.14 15.20 -8.81
CA SER A 317 16.12 16.65 -9.06
C SER A 317 17.43 17.04 -9.71
N GLU A 318 17.48 17.08 -11.06
CA GLU A 318 18.59 17.73 -11.71
C GLU A 318 18.58 19.23 -11.38
N PRO A 319 19.74 19.85 -11.09
CA PRO A 319 19.83 21.30 -11.04
C PRO A 319 19.42 21.81 -12.42
N SER A 320 18.26 22.46 -12.47
CA SER A 320 17.60 22.88 -13.71
C SER A 320 18.61 23.47 -14.70
N LEU A 321 18.84 22.79 -15.81
CA LEU A 321 19.34 23.40 -17.03
C LEU A 321 18.24 24.35 -17.54
N ARG A 322 18.03 25.47 -16.84
CA ARG A 322 17.10 26.56 -17.18
C ARG A 322 17.62 27.30 -18.39
N GLY A 323 17.59 26.64 -19.55
CA GLY A 323 18.12 27.26 -20.76
C GLY A 323 17.74 26.59 -22.07
N ALA A 324 17.26 25.37 -22.08
CA ALA A 324 16.77 24.68 -23.27
C ALA A 324 15.25 24.71 -23.29
N GLU A 325 14.65 25.06 -24.42
CA GLU A 325 13.22 25.17 -24.75
C GLU A 325 12.25 24.71 -23.67
N ARG A 326 11.48 25.65 -23.08
CA ARG A 326 10.48 25.35 -22.02
C ARG A 326 9.45 24.38 -22.59
N ARG A 327 9.65 23.09 -22.36
CA ARG A 327 8.52 22.15 -22.36
C ARG A 327 7.52 22.64 -21.31
N SER A 328 6.21 22.47 -21.56
CA SER A 328 5.16 22.79 -20.59
C SER A 328 5.45 22.10 -19.26
N ASN A 329 5.05 22.71 -18.14
CA ASN A 329 5.15 22.11 -16.82
C ASN A 329 4.25 20.85 -16.77
N PRO A 330 4.80 19.63 -16.55
CA PRO A 330 4.02 18.39 -16.63
C PRO A 330 2.89 18.35 -15.60
N TYR A 331 3.06 18.98 -14.45
CA TYR A 331 2.03 19.05 -13.42
C TYR A 331 0.87 19.97 -13.83
N SER A 332 1.18 21.08 -14.56
CA SER A 332 0.12 21.95 -15.12
C SER A 332 -0.74 21.18 -16.11
N ASP A 333 -0.10 20.40 -16.99
CA ASP A 333 -0.82 19.60 -17.98
C ASP A 333 -1.68 18.55 -17.30
N PHE A 334 -1.14 17.83 -16.30
CA PHE A 334 -1.88 16.83 -15.54
C PHE A 334 -3.08 17.44 -14.80
N PHE A 335 -2.88 18.49 -14.01
CA PHE A 335 -3.97 19.10 -13.24
C PHE A 335 -5.04 19.76 -14.13
N SER A 336 -4.68 20.27 -15.30
CA SER A 336 -5.63 20.78 -16.28
C SER A 336 -6.44 19.67 -16.95
N ALA A 337 -5.89 18.47 -17.05
CA ALA A 337 -6.52 17.32 -17.69
C ALA A 337 -7.28 16.40 -16.72
N VAL A 338 -7.32 16.67 -15.41
CA VAL A 338 -7.87 15.77 -14.39
C VAL A 338 -9.26 15.24 -14.74
N ASP A 339 -10.18 16.12 -15.17
CA ASP A 339 -11.54 15.70 -15.54
C ASP A 339 -11.57 14.82 -16.79
N HIS A 340 -10.68 15.08 -17.74
CA HIS A 340 -10.54 14.31 -18.95
C HIS A 340 -9.88 12.95 -18.72
N LEU A 341 -8.91 12.88 -17.80
CA LEU A 341 -8.21 11.65 -17.42
C LEU A 341 -9.05 10.70 -16.55
N ALA A 342 -10.02 11.23 -15.80
CA ALA A 342 -10.78 10.46 -14.81
C ALA A 342 -11.45 9.18 -15.38
N PRO A 343 -12.07 9.16 -16.55
CA PRO A 343 -12.65 7.93 -17.11
C PRO A 343 -11.63 6.81 -17.33
N SER A 344 -10.40 7.14 -17.67
CA SER A 344 -9.31 6.16 -17.88
C SER A 344 -8.82 5.56 -16.56
N PHE A 345 -8.71 6.38 -15.51
CA PHE A 345 -8.42 5.90 -14.16
C PHE A 345 -9.56 5.03 -13.61
N ASP A 346 -10.81 5.37 -13.89
CA ASP A 346 -11.99 4.58 -13.51
C ASP A 346 -12.00 3.20 -14.20
N ASP A 347 -11.74 3.16 -15.51
CA ASP A 347 -11.63 1.90 -16.26
C ASP A 347 -10.48 1.01 -15.73
N PHE A 348 -9.33 1.61 -15.40
CA PHE A 348 -8.25 0.90 -14.76
C PHE A 348 -8.69 0.33 -13.40
N ALA A 349 -9.30 1.14 -12.54
CA ALA A 349 -9.81 0.72 -11.24
C ALA A 349 -10.84 -0.42 -11.35
N CYS A 350 -11.76 -0.33 -12.32
CA CYS A 350 -12.72 -1.40 -12.63
C CYS A 350 -12.01 -2.69 -13.06
N SER A 351 -10.92 -2.59 -13.83
CA SER A 351 -10.17 -3.75 -14.29
C SER A 351 -9.50 -4.51 -13.14
N LEU A 352 -9.00 -3.80 -12.13
CA LEU A 352 -8.32 -4.40 -10.98
C LEU A 352 -9.25 -5.25 -10.11
N ARG A 353 -10.52 -4.87 -10.01
CA ARG A 353 -11.52 -5.63 -9.24
C ARG A 353 -11.80 -7.00 -9.83
N LYS A 354 -11.59 -7.19 -11.13
CA LYS A 354 -11.75 -8.48 -11.81
C LYS A 354 -10.72 -9.52 -11.37
N ASN A 355 -9.58 -9.08 -10.83
CA ASN A 355 -8.53 -9.95 -10.30
C ASN A 355 -8.91 -10.57 -8.93
N GLY A 356 -10.00 -10.09 -8.32
CA GLY A 356 -10.45 -10.50 -7.01
C GLY A 356 -9.71 -9.82 -5.86
N ASP A 357 -10.23 -10.03 -4.65
CA ASP A 357 -9.63 -9.56 -3.40
C ASP A 357 -8.50 -10.48 -2.95
N LEU A 358 -7.35 -9.91 -2.59
CA LEU A 358 -6.17 -10.64 -2.10
C LEU A 358 -6.52 -11.58 -0.94
N ALA A 359 -7.32 -11.11 0.02
CA ALA A 359 -7.70 -11.91 1.17
C ALA A 359 -8.59 -13.09 0.78
N ALA A 360 -9.54 -12.90 -0.14
CA ALA A 360 -10.42 -13.95 -0.63
C ALA A 360 -9.64 -15.00 -1.47
N ASN A 361 -8.74 -14.53 -2.34
CA ASN A 361 -7.87 -15.39 -3.13
C ASN A 361 -6.94 -16.22 -2.23
N LEU A 362 -6.37 -15.58 -1.20
CA LEU A 362 -5.53 -16.22 -0.20
C LEU A 362 -6.31 -17.27 0.62
N MET A 363 -7.52 -16.95 1.08
CA MET A 363 -8.38 -17.92 1.77
C MET A 363 -8.70 -19.12 0.89
N THR A 364 -9.05 -18.90 -0.36
CA THR A 364 -9.27 -19.97 -1.33
C THR A 364 -8.03 -20.87 -1.51
N TYR A 365 -6.85 -20.27 -1.49
CA TYR A 365 -5.59 -21.02 -1.55
C TYR A 365 -5.35 -21.83 -0.27
N ILE A 366 -5.54 -21.23 0.91
CA ILE A 366 -5.36 -21.90 2.22
C ILE A 366 -6.33 -23.09 2.37
N GLU A 367 -7.58 -22.94 1.96
CA GLU A 367 -8.58 -24.01 2.01
C GLU A 367 -8.18 -25.22 1.17
N LYS A 368 -7.56 -25.00 0.01
CA LYS A 368 -7.02 -26.08 -0.81
C LYS A 368 -5.85 -26.83 -0.13
N LEU A 369 -5.02 -26.14 0.64
CA LEU A 369 -3.96 -26.77 1.43
C LEU A 369 -4.49 -27.66 2.56
N ALA A 370 -5.62 -27.29 3.17
CA ALA A 370 -6.25 -28.03 4.25
C ALA A 370 -6.93 -29.34 3.80
N ILE A 371 -7.15 -29.51 2.49
CA ILE A 371 -7.78 -30.73 1.91
C ILE A 371 -6.72 -31.79 1.55
N ILE A 372 -5.45 -31.43 1.47
CA ILE A 372 -4.33 -32.33 1.18
C ILE A 372 -3.68 -32.79 2.49
#